data_247e39899fef7063383245b656110f54
#
_entry.id   247e39899fef7063383245b656110f54
#
_cell.length_a   1.000
_cell.length_b   1.000
_cell.length_c   1.000
_cell.angle_alpha   90.00
_cell.angle_beta   90.00
_cell.angle_gamma   90.00
#
_symmetry.space_group_name_H-M   'P 1'
#
loop_
_entity.id
_entity.type
_entity.pdbx_description
1 polymer ?
#
loop_
_entity_poly.entity_id
_entity_poly.type
_entity_poly.pdbx_seq_one_letter_code
_entity_poly.pdbx_strand_id
1 'polypeptide(L)'
;KFGGTVDPGHVAAVALYHDATEIFTGDLPTPVKYANPDIQAAYKAIEQNAADRLTATLPEELRPSFSGLLSETDPQVTDLVKAADKLSAYLKCVEELKAGNLEFKKAKEQTYAALCQNPIPALNYFMEHFLSGFELTLDELN
;
A
#
# COMPACT_ATOMS: atom_id res chain seq x y z
N LYS A 1 15.88 7.20 -11.14
CA LYS A 1 15.41 8.27 -12.05
C LYS A 1 15.00 9.54 -11.30
N PHE A 2 14.43 9.41 -10.10
CA PHE A 2 13.86 10.51 -9.31
C PHE A 2 14.76 10.99 -8.17
N GLY A 3 16.05 10.64 -8.18
CA GLY A 3 17.04 11.06 -7.19
C GLY A 3 16.91 10.40 -5.81
N GLY A 4 16.05 9.39 -5.69
CA GLY A 4 15.90 8.63 -4.45
C GLY A 4 17.09 7.72 -4.18
N THR A 5 17.35 7.47 -2.89
CA THR A 5 18.41 6.58 -2.39
C THR A 5 17.90 5.19 -2.03
N VAL A 6 16.58 4.96 -2.09
CA VAL A 6 15.96 3.68 -1.74
C VAL A 6 16.17 2.63 -2.84
N ASP A 7 16.37 1.39 -2.43
CA ASP A 7 16.38 0.25 -3.33
C ASP A 7 14.94 -0.08 -3.77
N PRO A 8 14.60 0.00 -5.08
CA PRO A 8 13.26 -0.32 -5.56
C PRO A 8 12.87 -1.79 -5.34
N GLY A 9 13.85 -2.71 -5.31
CA GLY A 9 13.59 -4.11 -5.00
C GLY A 9 13.16 -4.30 -3.55
N HIS A 10 13.79 -3.59 -2.63
CA HIS A 10 13.39 -3.59 -1.22
C HIS A 10 11.98 -2.98 -1.03
N VAL A 11 11.70 -1.83 -1.65
CA VAL A 11 10.35 -1.21 -1.61
C VAL A 11 9.28 -2.17 -2.12
N ALA A 12 9.53 -2.85 -3.24
CA ALA A 12 8.60 -3.83 -3.80
C ALA A 12 8.37 -5.02 -2.85
N ALA A 13 9.44 -5.52 -2.20
CA ALA A 13 9.33 -6.59 -1.22
C ALA A 13 8.52 -6.15 0.02
N VAL A 14 8.77 -4.94 0.55
CA VAL A 14 7.99 -4.39 1.66
C VAL A 14 6.52 -4.23 1.25
N ALA A 15 6.24 -3.70 0.05
CA ALA A 15 4.88 -3.56 -0.47
C ALA A 15 4.14 -4.91 -0.61
N LEU A 16 4.85 -5.98 -0.93
CA LEU A 16 4.27 -7.33 -1.03
C LEU A 16 3.81 -7.87 0.34
N TYR A 17 4.52 -7.49 1.41
CA TYR A 17 4.27 -8.04 2.76
C TYR A 17 3.63 -7.05 3.73
N HIS A 18 3.34 -5.79 3.32
CA HIS A 18 2.90 -4.73 4.23
C HIS A 18 1.63 -5.06 5.01
N ASP A 19 0.70 -5.81 4.42
CA ASP A 19 -0.55 -6.25 5.05
C ASP A 19 -0.48 -7.68 5.60
N ALA A 20 0.67 -8.37 5.54
CA ALA A 20 0.76 -9.76 5.97
C ALA A 20 0.40 -9.97 7.44
N THR A 21 0.59 -8.96 8.29
CA THR A 21 0.21 -9.00 9.72
C THR A 21 -1.30 -9.04 9.93
N GLU A 22 -2.09 -8.59 8.96
CA GLU A 22 -3.55 -8.57 9.02
C GLU A 22 -4.19 -9.96 9.05
N ILE A 23 -3.42 -11.00 8.74
CA ILE A 23 -3.85 -12.40 8.98
C ILE A 23 -4.20 -12.65 10.46
N PHE A 24 -3.60 -11.90 11.39
CA PHE A 24 -3.86 -12.01 12.82
C PHE A 24 -4.73 -10.88 13.36
N THR A 25 -4.60 -9.67 12.82
CA THR A 25 -5.26 -8.47 13.34
C THR A 25 -6.60 -8.17 12.66
N GLY A 26 -6.77 -8.66 11.43
CA GLY A 26 -7.77 -8.14 10.51
C GLY A 26 -7.41 -6.73 10.03
N ASP A 27 -8.08 -6.29 8.96
CA ASP A 27 -7.98 -4.91 8.50
C ASP A 27 -8.89 -4.01 9.35
N LEU A 28 -8.29 -3.05 10.05
CA LEU A 28 -9.04 -2.08 10.86
C LEU A 28 -9.39 -0.85 10.00
N PRO A 29 -10.67 -0.50 9.85
CA PRO A 29 -11.06 0.67 9.08
C PRO A 29 -10.30 1.93 9.50
N THR A 30 -9.76 2.66 8.53
CA THR A 30 -8.95 3.86 8.73
C THR A 30 -9.54 4.87 9.73
N PRO A 31 -10.88 5.19 9.72
CA PRO A 31 -11.45 6.08 10.70
C PRO A 31 -11.36 5.57 12.15
N VAL A 32 -11.32 4.25 12.34
CA VAL A 32 -11.18 3.65 13.68
C VAL A 32 -9.70 3.64 14.09
N LYS A 33 -8.82 3.24 13.17
CA LYS A 33 -7.35 3.19 13.41
C LYS A 33 -6.79 4.55 13.85
N TYR A 34 -7.35 5.65 13.34
CA TYR A 34 -6.92 7.02 13.63
C TYR A 34 -7.91 7.83 14.48
N ALA A 35 -8.84 7.18 15.19
CA ALA A 35 -9.85 7.86 15.98
C ALA A 35 -9.27 8.73 17.12
N ASN A 36 -8.21 8.26 17.76
CA ASN A 36 -7.44 9.00 18.75
C ASN A 36 -6.01 8.42 18.90
N PRO A 37 -5.07 9.15 19.55
CA PRO A 37 -3.69 8.69 19.74
C PRO A 37 -3.53 7.38 20.49
N ASP A 38 -4.40 7.11 21.47
CA ASP A 38 -4.31 5.89 22.29
C ASP A 38 -4.68 4.65 21.47
N ILE A 39 -5.72 4.73 20.65
CA ILE A 39 -6.10 3.65 19.73
C ILE A 39 -5.01 3.42 18.71
N GLN A 40 -4.43 4.49 18.15
CA GLN A 40 -3.33 4.38 17.19
C GLN A 40 -2.11 3.69 17.81
N ALA A 41 -1.71 4.06 19.02
CA ALA A 41 -0.58 3.46 19.72
C ALA A 41 -0.86 1.98 20.07
N ALA A 42 -2.06 1.67 20.57
CA ALA A 42 -2.46 0.30 20.88
C ALA A 42 -2.48 -0.58 19.62
N TYR A 43 -3.03 -0.07 18.52
CA TYR A 43 -3.09 -0.82 17.26
C TYR A 43 -1.69 -1.07 16.70
N LYS A 44 -0.80 -0.08 16.74
CA LYS A 44 0.62 -0.24 16.34
C LYS A 44 1.34 -1.32 17.15
N ALA A 45 1.06 -1.41 18.45
CA ALA A 45 1.61 -2.49 19.29
C ALA A 45 1.05 -3.87 18.90
N ILE A 46 -0.22 -3.95 18.52
CA ILE A 46 -0.85 -5.18 18.03
C ILE A 46 -0.23 -5.59 16.68
N GLU A 47 -0.04 -4.66 15.75
CA GLU A 47 0.63 -4.90 14.46
C GLU A 47 2.05 -5.44 14.68
N GLN A 48 2.82 -4.86 15.61
CA GLN A 48 4.17 -5.34 15.93
C GLN A 48 4.15 -6.77 16.50
N ASN A 49 3.26 -7.05 17.45
CA ASN A 49 3.10 -8.39 17.98
C ASN A 49 2.71 -9.43 16.90
N ALA A 50 1.89 -9.00 15.93
CA ALA A 50 1.51 -9.84 14.80
C ALA A 50 2.72 -10.10 13.88
N ALA A 51 3.56 -9.10 13.60
CA ALA A 51 4.78 -9.25 12.84
C ALA A 51 5.77 -10.21 13.52
N ASP A 52 5.95 -10.08 14.83
CA ASP A 52 6.82 -10.96 15.62
C ASP A 52 6.32 -12.41 15.60
N ARG A 53 5.01 -12.62 15.74
CA ARG A 53 4.39 -13.95 15.65
C ARG A 53 4.54 -14.55 14.26
N LEU A 54 4.30 -13.77 13.21
CA LEU A 54 4.46 -14.23 11.82
C LEU A 54 5.92 -14.61 11.55
N THR A 55 6.86 -13.77 11.95
CA THR A 55 8.29 -14.05 11.84
C THR A 55 8.68 -15.33 12.59
N ALA A 56 8.13 -15.57 13.79
CA ALA A 56 8.43 -16.76 14.58
C ALA A 56 7.98 -18.07 13.93
N THR A 57 7.03 -18.03 12.98
CA THR A 57 6.62 -19.23 12.22
C THR A 57 7.65 -19.68 11.18
N LEU A 58 8.58 -18.80 10.81
CA LEU A 58 9.58 -19.06 9.78
C LEU A 58 10.76 -19.87 10.35
N PRO A 59 11.45 -20.64 9.49
CA PRO A 59 12.78 -21.19 9.81
C PRO A 59 13.72 -20.10 10.33
N GLU A 60 14.57 -20.45 11.29
CA GLU A 60 15.41 -19.48 12.01
C GLU A 60 16.31 -18.64 11.06
N GLU A 61 16.85 -19.29 10.03
CA GLU A 61 17.71 -18.66 9.03
C GLU A 61 17.01 -17.61 8.16
N LEU A 62 15.68 -17.66 8.04
CA LEU A 62 14.89 -16.70 7.24
C LEU A 62 14.37 -15.51 8.07
N ARG A 63 14.27 -15.67 9.39
CA ARG A 63 13.68 -14.65 10.27
C ARG A 63 14.30 -13.26 10.14
N PRO A 64 15.64 -13.08 10.07
CA PRO A 64 16.22 -11.74 9.96
C PRO A 64 15.78 -11.00 8.71
N SER A 65 15.70 -11.69 7.57
CA SER A 65 15.31 -11.09 6.29
C SER A 65 13.83 -10.67 6.27
N PHE A 66 12.95 -11.52 6.81
CA PHE A 66 11.51 -11.24 6.81
C PHE A 66 11.08 -10.29 7.92
N SER A 67 11.74 -10.29 9.07
CA SER A 67 11.47 -9.33 10.15
C SER A 67 11.62 -7.88 9.66
N GLY A 68 12.67 -7.60 8.87
CA GLY A 68 12.86 -6.27 8.28
C GLY A 68 11.76 -5.87 7.29
N LEU A 69 11.21 -6.82 6.53
CA LEU A 69 10.12 -6.56 5.58
C LEU A 69 8.78 -6.33 6.29
N LEU A 70 8.51 -7.07 7.37
CA LEU A 70 7.25 -7.01 8.13
C LEU A 70 7.20 -5.82 9.11
N SER A 71 8.34 -5.22 9.44
CA SER A 71 8.46 -4.15 10.43
C SER A 71 9.31 -2.99 9.89
N GLU A 72 9.11 -2.65 8.60
CA GLU A 72 9.84 -1.54 7.97
C GLU A 72 9.49 -0.21 8.63
N THR A 73 10.51 0.59 8.93
CA THR A 73 10.36 1.87 9.63
C THR A 73 10.97 3.06 8.89
N ASP A 74 11.72 2.83 7.79
CA ASP A 74 12.26 3.93 6.99
C ASP A 74 11.12 4.72 6.34
N PRO A 75 10.96 6.01 6.68
CA PRO A 75 9.90 6.84 6.09
C PRO A 75 9.96 6.91 4.57
N GLN A 76 11.15 6.85 3.96
CA GLN A 76 11.27 6.88 2.51
C GLN A 76 10.68 5.63 1.86
N VAL A 77 10.85 4.47 2.49
CA VAL A 77 10.26 3.20 2.04
C VAL A 77 8.76 3.16 2.31
N THR A 78 8.36 3.43 3.56
CA THR A 78 6.96 3.33 3.98
C THR A 78 6.05 4.32 3.25
N ASP A 79 6.53 5.52 2.92
CA ASP A 79 5.74 6.49 2.16
C ASP A 79 5.54 6.06 0.70
N LEU A 80 6.55 5.42 0.07
CA LEU A 80 6.40 4.82 -1.25
C LEU A 80 5.42 3.65 -1.24
N VAL A 81 5.49 2.79 -0.22
CA VAL A 81 4.54 1.66 -0.05
C VAL A 81 3.11 2.17 0.11
N LYS A 82 2.86 3.15 0.98
CA LYS A 82 1.54 3.77 1.15
C LYS A 82 1.02 4.43 -0.13
N ALA A 83 1.91 5.03 -0.92
CA ALA A 83 1.53 5.63 -2.21
C ALA A 83 1.13 4.54 -3.22
N ALA A 84 1.88 3.45 -3.27
CA ALA A 84 1.59 2.30 -4.14
C ALA A 84 0.28 1.60 -3.72
N ASP A 85 0.05 1.40 -2.42
CA ASP A 85 -1.20 0.85 -1.89
C ASP A 85 -2.41 1.72 -2.28
N LYS A 86 -2.33 3.03 -2.07
CA LYS A 86 -3.39 3.96 -2.48
C LYS A 86 -3.61 3.95 -3.99
N LEU A 87 -2.55 3.82 -4.80
CA LEU A 87 -2.66 3.68 -6.25
C LEU A 87 -3.36 2.36 -6.62
N SER A 88 -3.02 1.26 -5.96
CA SER A 88 -3.69 -0.04 -6.13
C SER A 88 -5.19 0.06 -5.83
N ALA A 89 -5.57 0.71 -4.73
CA ALA A 89 -6.97 0.96 -4.39
C ALA A 89 -7.70 1.78 -5.46
N TYR A 90 -7.04 2.79 -6.06
CA TYR A 90 -7.60 3.54 -7.19
C TYR A 90 -7.80 2.65 -8.41
N LEU A 91 -6.80 1.85 -8.79
CA LEU A 91 -6.89 0.93 -9.94
C LEU A 91 -8.01 -0.09 -9.73
N LYS A 92 -8.19 -0.59 -8.52
CA LYS A 92 -9.33 -1.44 -8.16
C LYS A 92 -10.67 -0.74 -8.41
N CYS A 93 -10.80 0.53 -8.07
CA CYS A 93 -12.01 1.30 -8.37
C CYS A 93 -12.24 1.44 -9.89
N VAL A 94 -11.18 1.62 -10.68
CA VAL A 94 -11.27 1.65 -12.17
C VAL A 94 -11.80 0.33 -12.70
N GLU A 95 -11.25 -0.79 -12.24
CA GLU A 95 -11.67 -2.14 -12.65
C GLU A 95 -13.12 -2.43 -12.29
N GLU A 96 -13.54 -2.10 -11.07
CA GLU A 96 -14.93 -2.30 -10.62
C GLU A 96 -15.93 -1.48 -11.45
N LEU A 97 -15.60 -0.24 -11.77
CA LEU A 97 -16.45 0.60 -12.63
C LEU A 97 -16.53 0.06 -14.05
N LYS A 98 -15.42 -0.45 -14.62
CA LYS A 98 -15.44 -1.15 -15.91
C LYS A 98 -16.34 -2.40 -15.89
N ALA A 99 -16.36 -3.11 -14.77
CA ALA A 99 -17.26 -4.25 -14.54
C ALA A 99 -18.72 -3.84 -14.30
N GLY A 100 -19.03 -2.53 -14.28
CA GLY A 100 -20.39 -2.01 -14.06
C GLY A 100 -20.77 -1.81 -12.60
N ASN A 101 -19.83 -1.95 -11.66
CA ASN A 101 -20.09 -1.75 -10.24
C ASN A 101 -19.99 -0.25 -9.86
N LEU A 102 -21.13 0.44 -9.93
CA LEU A 102 -21.22 1.89 -9.70
C LEU A 102 -20.97 2.32 -8.23
N GLU A 103 -20.98 1.38 -7.28
CA GLU A 103 -20.70 1.66 -5.86
C GLU A 103 -19.28 2.24 -5.66
N PHE A 104 -18.35 1.97 -6.59
CA PHE A 104 -16.97 2.46 -6.53
C PHE A 104 -16.77 3.88 -7.07
N LYS A 105 -17.81 4.56 -7.61
CA LYS A 105 -17.67 5.87 -8.22
C LYS A 105 -17.11 6.93 -7.25
N LYS A 106 -17.72 7.04 -6.07
CA LYS A 106 -17.28 8.00 -5.05
C LYS A 106 -15.88 7.69 -4.51
N ALA A 107 -15.59 6.39 -4.31
CA ALA A 107 -14.28 5.93 -3.87
C ALA A 107 -13.20 6.28 -4.90
N LYS A 108 -13.46 6.07 -6.21
CA LYS A 108 -12.55 6.47 -7.30
C LYS A 108 -12.21 7.95 -7.23
N GLU A 109 -13.24 8.83 -7.12
CA GLU A 109 -13.06 10.28 -7.09
C GLU A 109 -12.21 10.71 -5.87
N GLN A 110 -12.52 10.18 -4.69
CA GLN A 110 -11.82 10.50 -3.45
C GLN A 110 -10.36 10.02 -3.46
N THR A 111 -10.14 8.80 -3.92
CA THR A 111 -8.79 8.21 -3.99
C THR A 111 -7.93 8.95 -5.01
N TYR A 112 -8.49 9.29 -6.18
CA TYR A 112 -7.80 10.10 -7.19
C TYR A 112 -7.39 11.47 -6.66
N ALA A 113 -8.30 12.17 -5.98
CA ALA A 113 -7.99 13.47 -5.37
C ALA A 113 -6.85 13.38 -4.34
N ALA A 114 -6.83 12.31 -3.54
CA ALA A 114 -5.75 12.07 -2.58
C ALA A 114 -4.41 11.74 -3.25
N LEU A 115 -4.41 11.00 -4.37
CA LEU A 115 -3.22 10.71 -5.16
C LEU A 115 -2.64 12.00 -5.79
N CYS A 116 -3.49 12.88 -6.33
CA CYS A 116 -3.06 14.16 -6.91
C CYS A 116 -2.42 15.12 -5.88
N GLN A 117 -2.73 14.97 -4.60
CA GLN A 117 -2.13 15.76 -3.52
C GLN A 117 -0.83 15.17 -2.99
N ASN A 118 -0.45 13.97 -3.43
CA ASN A 118 0.75 13.30 -2.94
C ASN A 118 2.00 13.91 -3.60
N PRO A 119 3.02 14.34 -2.82
CA PRO A 119 4.19 15.02 -3.36
C PRO A 119 5.24 14.08 -3.97
N ILE A 120 5.06 12.76 -3.92
CA ILE A 120 6.06 11.78 -4.37
C ILE A 120 6.25 11.86 -5.89
N PRO A 121 7.46 12.23 -6.40
CA PRO A 121 7.68 12.41 -7.83
C PRO A 121 7.49 11.13 -8.66
N ALA A 122 7.82 9.98 -8.08
CA ALA A 122 7.63 8.69 -8.76
C ALA A 122 6.15 8.36 -8.97
N LEU A 123 5.29 8.67 -7.99
CA LEU A 123 3.84 8.51 -8.11
C LEU A 123 3.27 9.46 -9.18
N ASN A 124 3.66 10.74 -9.14
CA ASN A 124 3.20 11.73 -10.12
C ASN A 124 3.58 11.33 -11.55
N TYR A 125 4.81 10.84 -11.73
CA TYR A 125 5.24 10.31 -13.03
C TYR A 125 4.41 9.10 -13.48
N PHE A 126 4.09 8.18 -12.56
CA PHE A 126 3.25 7.03 -12.90
C PHE A 126 1.85 7.48 -13.32
N MET A 127 1.26 8.41 -12.59
CA MET A 127 -0.09 8.92 -12.89
C MET A 127 -0.13 9.62 -14.25
N GLU A 128 0.91 10.39 -14.59
CA GLU A 128 0.97 11.11 -15.87
C GLU A 128 1.17 10.18 -17.08
N HIS A 129 2.00 9.15 -16.95
CA HIS A 129 2.45 8.37 -18.10
C HIS A 129 1.83 6.98 -18.22
N PHE A 130 1.33 6.40 -17.13
CA PHE A 130 0.86 5.01 -17.13
C PHE A 130 -0.61 4.86 -16.76
N LEU A 131 -1.18 5.82 -16.01
CA LEU A 131 -2.52 5.66 -15.46
C LEU A 131 -3.59 5.47 -16.54
N SER A 132 -3.50 6.19 -17.64
CA SER A 132 -4.44 6.11 -18.76
C SER A 132 -4.51 4.70 -19.37
N GLY A 133 -3.40 3.95 -19.36
CA GLY A 133 -3.38 2.58 -19.86
C GLY A 133 -4.32 1.63 -19.10
N PHE A 134 -4.55 1.87 -17.81
CA PHE A 134 -5.47 1.07 -17.01
C PHE A 134 -6.95 1.37 -17.29
N GLU A 135 -7.25 2.47 -17.97
CA GLU A 135 -8.61 2.80 -18.40
C GLU A 135 -8.96 2.22 -19.78
N LEU A 136 -7.97 1.75 -20.53
CA LEU A 136 -8.15 1.12 -21.84
C LEU A 136 -8.62 -0.32 -21.73
N THR A 137 -9.36 -0.78 -22.72
CA THR A 137 -9.64 -2.22 -22.94
C THR A 137 -8.43 -2.90 -23.57
N LEU A 138 -8.41 -4.24 -23.58
CA LEU A 138 -7.34 -5.01 -24.21
C LEU A 138 -7.21 -4.69 -25.72
N ASP A 139 -8.31 -4.43 -26.41
CA ASP A 139 -8.33 -4.08 -27.83
C ASP A 139 -7.77 -2.68 -28.11
N GLU A 140 -7.82 -1.76 -27.13
CA GLU A 140 -7.32 -0.39 -27.23
C GLU A 140 -5.83 -0.27 -26.86
N LEU A 141 -5.24 -1.31 -26.30
CA LEU A 141 -3.80 -1.36 -25.94
C LEU A 141 -2.88 -1.69 -27.15
N ASN A 142 -3.42 -1.91 -28.36
CA ASN A 142 -2.69 -2.23 -29.57
C ASN A 142 -2.29 -0.99 -30.38
#